data_3b092f5635909e5c0a5e1129a13adeaa
#
_entry.id   3b092f5635909e5c0a5e1129a13adeaa
#
_cell.length_a   1.000
_cell.length_b   1.000
_cell.length_c   1.000
_cell.angle_alpha   90.00
_cell.angle_beta   90.00
_cell.angle_gamma   90.00
#
_symmetry.space_group_name_H-M   'P 1'
#
loop_
_entity.id
_entity.type
_entity.pdbx_description
1 polymer ?
#
loop_
_entity_poly.entity_id
_entity_poly.type
_entity_poly.pdbx_seq_one_letter_code
_entity_poly.pdbx_strand_id
1 'polypeptide(L)'
;LPFDTNSSFGALTGEGVTIYIVDSGTNLSHEQFGGRAVVGLDTLTPRGDDPVSPLSSDCDGHGTHVAALAAGATVGVARGATIVSVRVLDCDGEGDVSDVVTALKWIRGHHVSGRAAVVNLSLGVDRGDEGRPIDDQVNALLNEGVVVTIAAGNGDAYGRYNSCDISPAHVPGALTVGAIAINDAFTTYSGYGPCVDLLAPGGTTSTGIESAWIGGAAAYDLDAGTSMASPLVAGYAALLAQQQPGLCADDISDAIVARATTGVVTALDAQTANRLLFVDSAPVVAGIPGQPSNVVLSTGGSALGVSWHAPCDGGSPITSTRVALVRNGRVVKKVTVGPGITSTRFTNLPVGAQYSVVVKAVNALGEGIATPRYSAPKVRFLRANSYVAVTAIAKIGGDLSLKWRVSSGGNRVCRLTSGGTKVHFMRSGTCRVALRTITDGPAVARNLRVS
;
A
#
# COMPACT_ATOMS: atom_id res chain seq x y z
N LEU A 1 -2.48 -32.01 3.59
CA LEU A 1 -3.25 -32.57 2.48
C LEU A 1 -2.56 -32.08 1.22
N PRO A 2 -2.28 -32.95 0.23
CA PRO A 2 -1.91 -32.43 -1.06
C PRO A 2 -2.98 -31.43 -1.46
N PHE A 3 -2.59 -30.28 -2.03
CA PHE A 3 -3.55 -29.38 -2.66
C PHE A 3 -4.38 -30.25 -3.59
N ASP A 4 -5.62 -30.50 -3.22
CA ASP A 4 -6.51 -31.27 -4.09
C ASP A 4 -6.65 -30.44 -5.36
N THR A 5 -6.15 -30.99 -6.47
CA THR A 5 -6.33 -30.37 -7.79
C THR A 5 -7.82 -30.22 -8.13
N ASN A 6 -8.69 -30.81 -7.33
CA ASN A 6 -10.15 -30.67 -7.36
C ASN A 6 -10.68 -29.68 -6.30
N SER A 7 -9.83 -28.95 -5.57
CA SER A 7 -10.33 -27.86 -4.72
C SER A 7 -11.09 -26.88 -5.60
N SER A 8 -12.38 -27.02 -5.60
CA SER A 8 -13.29 -26.24 -6.44
C SER A 8 -13.50 -24.88 -5.75
N PHE A 9 -12.61 -23.92 -6.01
CA PHE A 9 -12.90 -22.51 -5.71
C PHE A 9 -14.00 -21.96 -6.65
N GLY A 10 -14.80 -22.85 -7.21
CA GLY A 10 -15.79 -22.52 -8.25
C GLY A 10 -15.10 -21.93 -9.48
N ALA A 11 -15.65 -20.83 -10.00
CA ALA A 11 -15.09 -20.08 -11.13
C ALA A 11 -14.05 -19.03 -10.69
N LEU A 12 -13.68 -18.95 -9.41
CA LEU A 12 -12.73 -17.95 -8.91
C LEU A 12 -11.30 -18.36 -9.25
N THR A 13 -10.60 -17.49 -9.94
CA THR A 13 -9.21 -17.67 -10.38
C THR A 13 -8.28 -16.55 -9.96
N GLY A 14 -8.81 -15.46 -9.38
CA GLY A 14 -8.07 -14.22 -9.12
C GLY A 14 -7.93 -13.33 -10.37
N GLU A 15 -8.62 -13.62 -11.48
CA GLU A 15 -8.57 -12.82 -12.71
C GLU A 15 -8.95 -11.37 -12.45
N GLY A 16 -8.16 -10.44 -13.02
CA GLY A 16 -8.32 -9.00 -12.82
C GLY A 16 -7.67 -8.46 -11.54
N VAL A 17 -7.11 -9.33 -10.69
CA VAL A 17 -6.36 -8.94 -9.48
C VAL A 17 -4.86 -9.01 -9.76
N THR A 18 -4.13 -8.03 -9.23
CA THR A 18 -2.66 -7.99 -9.27
C THR A 18 -2.08 -8.41 -7.93
N ILE A 19 -1.16 -9.37 -7.96
CA ILE A 19 -0.34 -9.77 -6.80
C ILE A 19 1.09 -9.30 -7.06
N TYR A 20 1.59 -8.42 -6.21
CA TYR A 20 2.99 -8.00 -6.18
C TYR A 20 3.78 -8.96 -5.31
N ILE A 21 4.79 -9.59 -5.88
CA ILE A 21 5.73 -10.44 -5.15
C ILE A 21 7.02 -9.65 -4.94
N VAL A 22 7.26 -9.25 -3.70
CA VAL A 22 8.46 -8.50 -3.29
C VAL A 22 9.47 -9.49 -2.73
N ASP A 23 10.45 -9.89 -3.56
CA ASP A 23 11.29 -11.05 -3.30
C ASP A 23 12.58 -11.03 -4.14
N SER A 24 13.23 -12.19 -4.39
CA SER A 24 14.44 -12.36 -5.22
C SER A 24 14.21 -12.23 -6.72
N GLY A 25 12.96 -12.00 -7.17
CA GLY A 25 12.58 -11.94 -8.56
C GLY A 25 11.56 -13.04 -8.92
N THR A 26 11.35 -13.27 -10.22
CA THR A 26 10.47 -14.35 -10.70
C THR A 26 10.95 -14.83 -12.07
N ASN A 27 11.05 -16.15 -12.27
CA ASN A 27 11.25 -16.76 -13.60
C ASN A 27 9.97 -16.59 -14.43
N LEU A 28 9.83 -15.43 -15.09
CA LEU A 28 8.62 -15.05 -15.84
C LEU A 28 8.25 -16.03 -16.95
N SER A 29 9.23 -16.80 -17.46
CA SER A 29 9.04 -17.78 -18.54
C SER A 29 8.56 -19.14 -18.04
N HIS A 30 8.43 -19.34 -16.72
CA HIS A 30 8.00 -20.62 -16.15
C HIS A 30 6.55 -20.94 -16.57
N GLU A 31 6.28 -22.21 -16.89
CA GLU A 31 4.97 -22.69 -17.37
C GLU A 31 3.81 -22.38 -16.42
N GLN A 32 4.09 -22.33 -15.11
CA GLN A 32 3.11 -21.99 -14.07
C GLN A 32 2.49 -20.62 -14.27
N PHE A 33 3.17 -19.72 -14.95
CA PHE A 33 2.67 -18.36 -15.11
C PHE A 33 1.91 -18.14 -16.42
N GLY A 34 2.22 -18.86 -17.49
CA GLY A 34 1.48 -18.75 -18.76
C GLY A 34 1.38 -17.32 -19.30
N GLY A 35 2.41 -16.49 -19.10
CA GLY A 35 2.45 -15.07 -19.50
C GLY A 35 1.75 -14.11 -18.53
N ARG A 36 1.25 -14.57 -17.38
CA ARG A 36 0.61 -13.72 -16.35
C ARG A 36 1.60 -13.07 -15.39
N ALA A 37 2.85 -13.53 -15.34
CA ALA A 37 3.91 -12.90 -14.60
C ALA A 37 4.60 -11.84 -15.47
N VAL A 38 4.72 -10.63 -14.95
CA VAL A 38 5.30 -9.49 -15.65
C VAL A 38 6.38 -8.81 -14.80
N VAL A 39 7.29 -8.11 -15.49
CA VAL A 39 8.29 -7.28 -14.83
C VAL A 39 7.63 -6.11 -14.12
N GLY A 40 7.95 -5.90 -12.85
CA GLY A 40 7.62 -4.73 -12.08
C GLY A 40 8.83 -3.82 -11.90
N LEU A 41 9.53 -3.99 -10.80
CA LEU A 41 10.73 -3.22 -10.45
C LEU A 41 11.87 -4.18 -10.06
N ASP A 42 13.08 -3.80 -10.43
CA ASP A 42 14.31 -4.39 -9.91
C ASP A 42 15.12 -3.27 -9.24
N THR A 43 15.31 -3.36 -7.92
CA THR A 43 16.04 -2.35 -7.15
C THR A 43 17.55 -2.59 -7.14
N LEU A 44 17.99 -3.78 -7.57
CA LEU A 44 19.38 -4.20 -7.51
C LEU A 44 20.18 -3.81 -8.76
N THR A 45 19.54 -3.50 -9.88
CA THR A 45 20.20 -3.03 -11.07
C THR A 45 20.39 -1.50 -11.07
N PRO A 46 21.63 -0.96 -11.29
CA PRO A 46 22.83 -1.65 -11.76
C PRO A 46 23.89 -1.82 -10.65
N ARG A 47 23.75 -2.77 -9.77
CA ARG A 47 24.88 -3.17 -8.91
C ARG A 47 25.74 -4.13 -9.70
N GLY A 48 26.96 -3.69 -10.09
CA GLY A 48 27.83 -4.32 -11.09
C GLY A 48 28.31 -5.75 -10.85
N ASP A 49 27.84 -6.41 -9.78
CA ASP A 49 28.25 -7.75 -9.38
C ASP A 49 27.14 -8.80 -9.55
N ASP A 50 25.94 -8.40 -9.97
CA ASP A 50 24.82 -9.32 -10.21
C ASP A 50 24.84 -9.82 -11.68
N PRO A 51 25.10 -11.11 -11.89
CA PRO A 51 25.23 -11.68 -13.25
C PRO A 51 23.91 -11.74 -14.02
N VAL A 52 22.79 -11.32 -13.43
CA VAL A 52 21.48 -11.57 -13.99
C VAL A 52 20.93 -10.36 -14.74
N SER A 53 20.77 -10.57 -16.02
CA SER A 53 19.95 -9.78 -16.92
C SER A 53 19.00 -10.77 -17.61
N PRO A 54 17.72 -10.53 -17.73
CA PRO A 54 17.00 -9.26 -17.80
C PRO A 54 16.33 -8.86 -16.50
N LEU A 55 15.85 -7.60 -16.42
CA LEU A 55 15.14 -6.99 -15.31
C LEU A 55 14.15 -7.96 -14.63
N SER A 56 14.22 -8.03 -13.29
CA SER A 56 13.41 -8.86 -12.40
C SER A 56 13.49 -10.38 -12.59
N SER A 57 14.48 -10.92 -13.31
CA SER A 57 14.71 -12.36 -13.33
C SER A 57 15.25 -12.83 -11.98
N ASP A 58 14.73 -13.97 -11.53
CA ASP A 58 15.14 -14.63 -10.30
C ASP A 58 16.43 -15.41 -10.52
N CYS A 59 17.39 -15.26 -9.62
CA CYS A 59 18.63 -16.02 -9.63
C CYS A 59 18.86 -16.85 -8.36
N ASP A 60 18.02 -16.66 -7.34
CA ASP A 60 17.96 -17.45 -6.12
C ASP A 60 16.99 -18.63 -6.28
N GLY A 61 15.73 -18.38 -6.68
CA GLY A 61 14.64 -19.33 -6.85
C GLY A 61 13.49 -19.12 -5.88
N HIS A 62 13.74 -18.49 -4.73
CA HIS A 62 12.75 -18.30 -3.69
C HIS A 62 11.55 -17.45 -4.19
N GLY A 63 11.77 -16.34 -4.88
CA GLY A 63 10.70 -15.51 -5.40
C GLY A 63 9.86 -16.18 -6.47
N THR A 64 10.44 -17.04 -7.33
CA THR A 64 9.71 -17.88 -8.29
C THR A 64 8.81 -18.88 -7.57
N HIS A 65 9.31 -19.52 -6.53
CA HIS A 65 8.58 -20.46 -5.70
C HIS A 65 7.38 -19.80 -5.02
N VAL A 66 7.59 -18.68 -4.37
CA VAL A 66 6.58 -17.85 -3.71
C VAL A 66 5.51 -17.36 -4.70
N ALA A 67 5.93 -16.84 -5.85
CA ALA A 67 5.02 -16.37 -6.90
C ALA A 67 4.09 -17.49 -7.41
N ALA A 68 4.62 -18.70 -7.59
CA ALA A 68 3.82 -19.81 -8.06
C ALA A 68 2.85 -20.34 -7.00
N LEU A 69 3.19 -20.31 -5.70
CA LEU A 69 2.25 -20.64 -4.63
C LEU A 69 1.09 -19.64 -4.56
N ALA A 70 1.34 -18.37 -4.82
CA ALA A 70 0.28 -17.37 -4.89
C ALA A 70 -0.63 -17.57 -6.10
N ALA A 71 -0.06 -17.74 -7.32
CA ALA A 71 -0.83 -17.66 -8.56
C ALA A 71 -0.36 -18.59 -9.69
N GLY A 72 0.38 -19.65 -9.41
CA GLY A 72 0.75 -20.68 -10.39
C GLY A 72 -0.47 -21.42 -10.94
N ALA A 73 -0.41 -21.85 -12.18
CA ALA A 73 -1.52 -22.49 -12.89
C ALA A 73 -1.99 -23.81 -12.26
N THR A 74 -1.09 -24.55 -11.62
CA THR A 74 -1.39 -25.86 -11.00
C THR A 74 -1.11 -25.89 -9.51
N VAL A 75 -0.10 -25.17 -9.04
CA VAL A 75 0.31 -25.17 -7.63
C VAL A 75 -0.22 -23.95 -6.87
N GLY A 76 -0.69 -22.92 -7.56
CA GLY A 76 -1.14 -21.66 -6.98
C GLY A 76 -2.62 -21.63 -6.58
N VAL A 77 -2.95 -20.75 -5.66
CA VAL A 77 -4.32 -20.50 -5.22
C VAL A 77 -5.07 -19.63 -6.23
N ALA A 78 -4.53 -18.48 -6.61
CA ALA A 78 -5.16 -17.51 -7.54
C ALA A 78 -4.67 -17.70 -9.00
N ARG A 79 -5.01 -18.80 -9.60
CA ARG A 79 -4.46 -19.31 -10.89
C ARG A 79 -4.63 -18.38 -12.09
N GLY A 80 -5.48 -17.37 -12.01
CA GLY A 80 -5.74 -16.37 -13.06
C GLY A 80 -5.24 -14.96 -12.70
N ALA A 81 -4.70 -14.75 -11.51
CA ALA A 81 -4.17 -13.45 -11.10
C ALA A 81 -2.93 -13.04 -11.91
N THR A 82 -2.73 -11.75 -12.07
CA THR A 82 -1.49 -11.19 -12.63
C THR A 82 -0.44 -11.10 -11.53
N ILE A 83 0.75 -11.62 -11.80
CA ILE A 83 1.91 -11.46 -10.91
C ILE A 83 2.76 -10.30 -11.41
N VAL A 84 3.11 -9.40 -10.51
CA VAL A 84 4.11 -8.35 -10.76
C VAL A 84 5.33 -8.67 -9.91
N SER A 85 6.42 -9.05 -10.57
CA SER A 85 7.69 -9.35 -9.92
C SER A 85 8.39 -8.08 -9.49
N VAL A 86 8.71 -7.96 -8.20
CA VAL A 86 9.41 -6.80 -7.61
C VAL A 86 10.65 -7.33 -6.89
N ARG A 87 11.81 -7.22 -7.55
CA ARG A 87 13.05 -7.78 -7.05
C ARG A 87 13.72 -6.83 -6.07
N VAL A 88 13.97 -7.33 -4.85
CA VAL A 88 14.66 -6.63 -3.75
C VAL A 88 15.73 -7.49 -3.07
N LEU A 89 15.76 -8.80 -3.38
CA LEU A 89 16.73 -9.75 -2.86
C LEU A 89 17.67 -10.21 -3.99
N ASP A 90 18.93 -10.40 -3.67
CA ASP A 90 19.96 -10.86 -4.59
C ASP A 90 19.91 -12.37 -4.82
N CYS A 91 21.00 -12.94 -5.41
CA CYS A 91 21.07 -14.38 -5.71
C CYS A 91 21.35 -15.25 -4.48
N ASP A 92 21.68 -14.67 -3.36
CA ASP A 92 21.88 -15.34 -2.08
C ASP A 92 20.67 -15.16 -1.14
N GLY A 93 19.59 -14.52 -1.62
CA GLY A 93 18.36 -14.25 -0.87
C GLY A 93 18.51 -13.09 0.12
N GLU A 94 19.55 -12.26 -0.01
CA GLU A 94 19.80 -11.11 0.87
C GLU A 94 19.40 -9.79 0.19
N GLY A 95 19.05 -8.77 0.99
CA GLY A 95 18.67 -7.46 0.47
C GLY A 95 18.72 -6.35 1.49
N ASP A 96 18.85 -5.12 0.99
CA ASP A 96 18.87 -3.93 1.85
C ASP A 96 17.44 -3.42 2.16
N VAL A 97 17.22 -2.94 3.37
CA VAL A 97 15.99 -2.25 3.79
C VAL A 97 15.61 -1.13 2.83
N SER A 98 16.60 -0.40 2.30
CA SER A 98 16.39 0.69 1.34
C SER A 98 15.76 0.23 0.03
N ASP A 99 16.08 -1.00 -0.41
CA ASP A 99 15.54 -1.61 -1.62
C ASP A 99 14.08 -2.01 -1.43
N VAL A 100 13.77 -2.64 -0.29
CA VAL A 100 12.38 -2.96 0.09
C VAL A 100 11.54 -1.68 0.19
N VAL A 101 12.04 -0.65 0.85
CA VAL A 101 11.34 0.66 0.95
C VAL A 101 11.12 1.29 -0.41
N THR A 102 12.10 1.19 -1.32
CA THR A 102 11.99 1.71 -2.70
C THR A 102 10.94 0.94 -3.48
N ALA A 103 10.93 -0.39 -3.36
CA ALA A 103 9.94 -1.27 -3.96
C ALA A 103 8.51 -0.96 -3.50
N LEU A 104 8.29 -0.86 -2.20
CA LEU A 104 6.97 -0.55 -1.64
C LEU A 104 6.48 0.85 -2.04
N LYS A 105 7.36 1.85 -2.10
CA LYS A 105 7.03 3.17 -2.64
C LYS A 105 6.67 3.12 -4.12
N TRP A 106 7.37 2.31 -4.91
CA TRP A 106 7.06 2.12 -6.31
C TRP A 106 5.69 1.45 -6.49
N ILE A 107 5.38 0.39 -5.72
CA ILE A 107 4.08 -0.28 -5.73
C ILE A 107 2.96 0.72 -5.45
N ARG A 108 3.12 1.61 -4.46
CA ARG A 108 2.17 2.68 -4.13
C ARG A 108 1.89 3.65 -5.29
N GLY A 109 2.88 3.88 -6.15
CA GLY A 109 2.71 4.67 -7.37
C GLY A 109 2.21 3.88 -8.58
N HIS A 110 2.39 2.57 -8.57
CA HIS A 110 2.08 1.68 -9.68
C HIS A 110 0.69 1.06 -9.60
N HIS A 111 0.23 0.67 -8.38
CA HIS A 111 -1.10 0.09 -8.24
C HIS A 111 -2.18 1.11 -8.61
N VAL A 112 -3.25 0.62 -9.22
CA VAL A 112 -4.37 1.47 -9.64
C VAL A 112 -5.36 1.59 -8.49
N SER A 113 -5.49 2.79 -7.91
CA SER A 113 -6.47 3.05 -6.86
C SER A 113 -7.88 2.61 -7.29
N GLY A 114 -8.57 1.89 -6.40
CA GLY A 114 -9.89 1.32 -6.67
C GLY A 114 -9.88 0.01 -7.47
N ARG A 115 -8.68 -0.53 -7.78
CA ARG A 115 -8.53 -1.91 -8.24
C ARG A 115 -7.92 -2.77 -7.12
N ALA A 116 -8.41 -3.97 -7.00
CA ALA A 116 -7.90 -4.92 -6.04
C ALA A 116 -6.43 -5.27 -6.32
N ALA A 117 -5.60 -5.13 -5.31
CA ALA A 117 -4.19 -5.46 -5.34
C ALA A 117 -3.79 -6.14 -4.02
N VAL A 118 -2.87 -7.07 -4.12
CA VAL A 118 -2.27 -7.79 -2.99
C VAL A 118 -0.76 -7.63 -3.07
N VAL A 119 -0.10 -7.44 -1.95
CA VAL A 119 1.37 -7.46 -1.82
C VAL A 119 1.75 -8.62 -0.93
N ASN A 120 2.63 -9.49 -1.38
CA ASN A 120 3.24 -10.53 -0.57
C ASN A 120 4.68 -10.17 -0.23
N LEU A 121 4.99 -10.24 1.06
CA LEU A 121 6.32 -10.02 1.65
C LEU A 121 6.77 -11.32 2.35
N SER A 122 7.48 -12.18 1.62
CA SER A 122 8.12 -13.36 2.19
C SER A 122 9.52 -13.06 2.73
N LEU A 123 9.65 -11.92 3.43
CA LEU A 123 10.88 -11.38 3.99
C LEU A 123 10.62 -10.63 5.29
N GLY A 124 11.68 -10.34 6.04
CA GLY A 124 11.60 -9.56 7.26
C GLY A 124 12.97 -9.20 7.81
N VAL A 125 12.99 -8.24 8.72
CA VAL A 125 14.19 -7.81 9.48
C VAL A 125 13.81 -7.63 10.94
N ASP A 126 14.78 -7.54 11.82
CA ASP A 126 14.55 -7.24 13.23
C ASP A 126 13.78 -5.93 13.40
N ARG A 127 12.81 -5.94 14.29
CA ARG A 127 12.03 -4.74 14.62
C ARG A 127 12.91 -3.69 15.30
N GLY A 128 12.91 -2.48 14.79
CA GLY A 128 13.68 -1.39 15.35
C GLY A 128 13.72 -0.19 14.41
N ASP A 129 14.73 0.66 14.58
CA ASP A 129 14.89 1.84 13.71
C ASP A 129 15.17 1.44 12.26
N GLU A 130 15.78 0.29 12.01
CA GLU A 130 16.03 -0.25 10.67
C GLU A 130 14.75 -0.76 9.99
N GLY A 131 13.91 -1.50 10.71
CA GLY A 131 12.65 -2.04 10.17
C GLY A 131 11.55 -0.99 9.99
N ARG A 132 11.56 0.09 10.80
CA ARG A 132 10.51 1.13 10.76
C ARG A 132 10.22 1.71 9.37
N PRO A 133 11.19 1.99 8.49
CA PRO A 133 10.89 2.48 7.15
C PRO A 133 10.05 1.52 6.30
N ILE A 134 10.19 0.19 6.50
CA ILE A 134 9.36 -0.83 5.86
C ILE A 134 7.94 -0.75 6.43
N ASP A 135 7.81 -0.72 7.76
CA ASP A 135 6.52 -0.62 8.45
C ASP A 135 5.71 0.58 8.00
N ASP A 136 6.36 1.74 7.82
CA ASP A 136 5.73 2.97 7.33
C ASP A 136 5.16 2.78 5.91
N GLN A 137 5.85 2.06 5.03
CA GLN A 137 5.34 1.79 3.68
C GLN A 137 4.23 0.74 3.67
N VAL A 138 4.31 -0.31 4.49
CA VAL A 138 3.23 -1.29 4.67
C VAL A 138 1.98 -0.61 5.18
N ASN A 139 2.08 0.21 6.22
CA ASN A 139 0.96 1.02 6.72
C ASN A 139 0.37 1.94 5.63
N ALA A 140 1.22 2.49 4.77
CA ALA A 140 0.75 3.33 3.67
C ALA A 140 0.00 2.54 2.60
N LEU A 141 0.44 1.32 2.24
CA LEU A 141 -0.26 0.41 1.33
C LEU A 141 -1.64 0.00 1.88
N LEU A 142 -1.70 -0.38 3.16
CA LEU A 142 -2.96 -0.69 3.85
C LEU A 142 -3.93 0.49 3.79
N ASN A 143 -3.46 1.70 4.07
CA ASN A 143 -4.27 2.93 3.98
C ASN A 143 -4.71 3.27 2.54
N GLU A 144 -4.03 2.75 1.52
CA GLU A 144 -4.37 2.89 0.10
C GLU A 144 -5.30 1.75 -0.40
N GLY A 145 -5.66 0.81 0.50
CA GLY A 145 -6.60 -0.27 0.22
C GLY A 145 -5.95 -1.48 -0.46
N VAL A 146 -4.67 -1.69 -0.25
CA VAL A 146 -3.91 -2.87 -0.71
C VAL A 146 -3.86 -3.89 0.41
N VAL A 147 -4.20 -5.15 0.12
CA VAL A 147 -4.00 -6.26 1.07
C VAL A 147 -2.51 -6.59 1.13
N VAL A 148 -1.98 -6.74 2.35
CA VAL A 148 -0.57 -7.11 2.54
C VAL A 148 -0.50 -8.41 3.32
N THR A 149 0.17 -9.42 2.79
CA THR A 149 0.47 -10.70 3.45
C THR A 149 1.96 -10.77 3.74
N ILE A 150 2.31 -11.27 4.92
CA ILE A 150 3.68 -11.21 5.43
C ILE A 150 4.04 -12.56 6.06
N ALA A 151 5.21 -13.09 5.76
CA ALA A 151 5.78 -14.24 6.45
C ALA A 151 6.04 -13.91 7.94
N ALA A 152 5.65 -14.79 8.84
CA ALA A 152 5.82 -14.59 10.29
C ALA A 152 7.28 -14.60 10.76
N GLY A 153 8.21 -14.99 9.88
CA GLY A 153 9.62 -15.18 10.16
C GLY A 153 9.94 -16.65 10.47
N ASN A 154 11.19 -17.02 10.24
CA ASN A 154 11.69 -18.36 10.48
C ASN A 154 12.76 -18.31 11.59
N GLY A 155 12.65 -19.20 12.58
CA GLY A 155 13.64 -19.32 13.62
C GLY A 155 14.95 -19.90 13.09
N ASP A 156 16.00 -19.65 13.82
CA ASP A 156 17.34 -20.14 13.56
C ASP A 156 17.76 -21.25 14.55
N ALA A 157 19.05 -21.55 14.61
CA ALA A 157 19.64 -22.53 15.54
C ALA A 157 19.45 -22.15 17.02
N TYR A 158 19.07 -20.91 17.34
CA TYR A 158 18.86 -20.42 18.70
C TYR A 158 17.39 -20.45 19.12
N GLY A 159 16.48 -20.71 18.19
CA GLY A 159 15.06 -20.85 18.47
C GLY A 159 14.15 -20.08 17.51
N ARG A 160 12.85 -20.12 17.80
CA ARG A 160 11.82 -19.40 17.04
C ARG A 160 11.78 -17.92 17.43
N TYR A 161 11.44 -17.05 16.46
CA TYR A 161 11.23 -15.64 16.72
C TYR A 161 9.78 -15.34 17.12
N ASN A 162 9.61 -14.39 18.05
CA ASN A 162 8.31 -13.77 18.23
C ASN A 162 8.07 -12.78 17.06
N SER A 163 7.05 -13.02 16.26
CA SER A 163 6.75 -12.19 15.07
C SER A 163 6.46 -10.73 15.41
N CYS A 164 6.14 -10.42 16.68
CA CYS A 164 6.02 -9.05 17.14
C CYS A 164 7.36 -8.29 17.21
N ASP A 165 8.47 -9.01 17.17
CA ASP A 165 9.82 -8.45 17.18
C ASP A 165 10.43 -8.38 15.76
N ILE A 166 9.64 -8.69 14.72
CA ILE A 166 10.04 -8.69 13.30
C ILE A 166 9.26 -7.62 12.54
N SER A 167 9.94 -6.82 11.76
CA SER A 167 9.36 -5.91 10.76
C SER A 167 9.37 -6.57 9.37
N PRO A 168 8.27 -6.49 8.61
CA PRO A 168 6.99 -5.85 8.92
C PRO A 168 5.95 -6.78 9.58
N ALA A 169 6.29 -8.00 10.01
CA ALA A 169 5.37 -9.01 10.54
C ALA A 169 4.54 -8.53 11.75
N HIS A 170 5.00 -7.50 12.46
CA HIS A 170 4.27 -6.91 13.58
C HIS A 170 3.25 -5.82 13.19
N VAL A 171 3.15 -5.44 11.91
CA VAL A 171 2.31 -4.31 11.48
C VAL A 171 0.83 -4.69 11.53
N PRO A 172 0.02 -4.03 12.36
CA PRO A 172 -1.40 -4.35 12.45
C PRO A 172 -2.15 -4.05 11.14
N GLY A 173 -3.07 -4.92 10.75
CA GLY A 173 -3.86 -4.79 9.51
C GLY A 173 -3.23 -5.49 8.30
N ALA A 174 -1.94 -5.80 8.34
CA ALA A 174 -1.37 -6.80 7.45
C ALA A 174 -1.71 -8.21 7.96
N LEU A 175 -1.72 -9.20 7.08
CA LEU A 175 -1.93 -10.61 7.43
C LEU A 175 -0.59 -11.30 7.65
N THR A 176 -0.21 -11.48 8.89
CA THR A 176 1.03 -12.19 9.26
C THR A 176 0.77 -13.68 9.37
N VAL A 177 1.49 -14.47 8.58
CA VAL A 177 1.20 -15.88 8.33
C VAL A 177 2.32 -16.79 8.88
N GLY A 178 1.95 -17.64 9.84
CA GLY A 178 2.81 -18.70 10.35
C GLY A 178 2.67 -20.00 9.56
N ALA A 179 3.61 -20.93 9.78
CA ALA A 179 3.72 -22.16 8.99
C ALA A 179 3.28 -23.41 9.76
N ILE A 180 2.54 -24.29 9.07
CA ILE A 180 2.25 -25.65 9.53
C ILE A 180 2.84 -26.71 8.61
N ALA A 181 3.06 -27.89 9.18
CA ALA A 181 3.42 -29.11 8.46
C ALA A 181 2.17 -29.81 7.87
N ILE A 182 2.40 -30.84 7.04
CA ILE A 182 1.33 -31.62 6.38
C ILE A 182 0.35 -32.33 7.35
N ASN A 183 0.75 -32.53 8.59
CA ASN A 183 -0.05 -33.16 9.64
C ASN A 183 -0.74 -32.14 10.55
N ASP A 184 -0.91 -30.91 10.11
CA ASP A 184 -1.47 -29.78 10.86
C ASP A 184 -0.71 -29.45 12.16
N ALA A 185 0.56 -29.85 12.26
CA ALA A 185 1.41 -29.45 13.37
C ALA A 185 2.09 -28.10 13.06
N PHE A 186 2.10 -27.22 14.06
CA PHE A 186 2.87 -25.99 14.00
C PHE A 186 4.37 -26.31 13.85
N THR A 187 5.02 -25.72 12.86
CA THR A 187 6.42 -26.06 12.56
C THR A 187 7.38 -25.50 13.62
N THR A 188 8.50 -26.17 13.79
CA THR A 188 9.49 -25.78 14.80
C THR A 188 10.26 -24.50 14.46
N TYR A 189 10.26 -24.10 13.20
CA TYR A 189 10.91 -22.87 12.73
C TYR A 189 9.98 -21.66 12.70
N SER A 190 8.65 -21.87 12.60
CA SER A 190 7.72 -20.76 12.39
C SER A 190 7.80 -19.70 13.48
N GLY A 191 7.82 -18.44 13.04
CA GLY A 191 7.55 -17.30 13.92
C GLY A 191 6.21 -17.48 14.65
N TYR A 192 6.13 -17.02 15.90
CA TYR A 192 4.99 -17.22 16.80
C TYR A 192 4.58 -15.91 17.48
N GLY A 193 3.54 -15.99 18.28
CA GLY A 193 3.10 -14.89 19.14
C GLY A 193 1.83 -14.19 18.66
N PRO A 194 1.37 -13.16 19.40
CA PRO A 194 0.09 -12.50 19.14
C PRO A 194 0.03 -11.66 17.85
N CYS A 195 1.16 -11.47 17.18
CA CYS A 195 1.21 -10.80 15.87
C CYS A 195 1.01 -11.76 14.69
N VAL A 196 0.90 -13.06 14.93
CA VAL A 196 0.52 -14.04 13.91
C VAL A 196 -1.00 -14.09 13.81
N ASP A 197 -1.57 -13.73 12.66
CA ASP A 197 -3.01 -13.66 12.44
C ASP A 197 -3.60 -15.01 12.12
N LEU A 198 -2.89 -15.80 11.28
CA LEU A 198 -3.32 -17.14 10.87
C LEU A 198 -2.12 -18.00 10.45
N LEU A 199 -2.42 -19.27 10.21
CA LEU A 199 -1.44 -20.30 9.86
C LEU A 199 -1.81 -20.88 8.48
N ALA A 200 -0.80 -21.24 7.69
CA ALA A 200 -1.02 -21.91 6.42
C ALA A 200 0.09 -22.95 6.17
N PRO A 201 -0.07 -23.87 5.22
CA PRO A 201 0.97 -24.84 4.86
C PRO A 201 2.29 -24.17 4.50
N GLY A 202 3.36 -24.47 5.24
CA GLY A 202 4.71 -23.99 4.99
C GLY A 202 5.73 -25.12 4.86
N GLY A 203 5.30 -26.38 5.07
CA GLY A 203 6.17 -27.54 4.99
C GLY A 203 7.09 -27.71 6.18
N THR A 204 7.98 -28.69 6.10
CA THR A 204 9.08 -28.90 7.03
C THR A 204 10.39 -29.03 6.25
N THR A 205 11.52 -28.91 6.91
CA THR A 205 12.84 -29.11 6.27
C THR A 205 13.02 -30.50 5.62
N SER A 206 12.19 -31.49 5.99
CA SER A 206 12.20 -32.84 5.42
C SER A 206 11.06 -33.09 4.42
N THR A 207 10.01 -32.28 4.45
CA THR A 207 8.83 -32.38 3.60
C THR A 207 8.42 -30.97 3.18
N GLY A 208 9.17 -30.40 2.25
CA GLY A 208 8.91 -29.05 1.71
C GLY A 208 7.60 -28.98 0.92
N ILE A 209 7.26 -27.80 0.54
CA ILE A 209 6.18 -27.51 -0.40
C ILE A 209 6.79 -27.47 -1.80
N GLU A 210 6.26 -28.27 -2.72
CA GLU A 210 6.71 -28.24 -4.12
C GLU A 210 6.12 -27.03 -4.86
N SER A 211 6.99 -26.28 -5.55
CA SER A 211 6.56 -25.15 -6.38
C SER A 211 7.54 -24.90 -7.51
N ALA A 212 7.22 -23.95 -8.39
CA ALA A 212 8.09 -23.54 -9.49
C ALA A 212 9.46 -23.08 -9.00
N TRP A 213 10.50 -23.34 -9.79
CA TRP A 213 11.87 -22.97 -9.47
C TRP A 213 12.60 -22.35 -10.65
N ILE A 214 13.81 -21.89 -10.43
CA ILE A 214 14.74 -21.46 -11.49
C ILE A 214 15.40 -22.66 -12.17
N GLY A 215 16.11 -22.44 -13.28
CA GLY A 215 16.82 -23.48 -14.02
C GLY A 215 16.09 -24.05 -15.25
N GLY A 216 14.84 -23.58 -15.47
CA GLY A 216 14.08 -23.94 -16.67
C GLY A 216 12.62 -23.50 -16.60
N ALA A 217 11.91 -23.60 -17.70
CA ALA A 217 10.49 -23.24 -17.78
C ALA A 217 9.56 -24.24 -17.06
N ALA A 218 10.06 -25.41 -16.70
CA ALA A 218 9.33 -26.48 -16.02
C ALA A 218 10.17 -27.08 -14.88
N ALA A 219 10.98 -26.25 -14.22
CA ALA A 219 11.77 -26.64 -13.07
C ALA A 219 10.94 -26.45 -11.77
N TYR A 220 10.96 -27.47 -10.91
CA TYR A 220 10.28 -27.44 -9.61
C TYR A 220 11.29 -27.81 -8.52
N ASP A 221 11.07 -27.28 -7.33
CA ASP A 221 11.84 -27.66 -6.13
C ASP A 221 10.96 -27.61 -4.88
N LEU A 222 11.48 -28.18 -3.81
CA LEU A 222 10.86 -28.24 -2.50
C LEU A 222 11.48 -27.19 -1.58
N ASP A 223 10.65 -26.34 -1.01
CA ASP A 223 11.10 -25.38 0.00
C ASP A 223 10.18 -25.36 1.22
N ALA A 224 10.66 -24.88 2.36
CA ALA A 224 9.93 -24.84 3.61
C ALA A 224 10.18 -23.57 4.40
N GLY A 225 9.12 -22.88 4.76
CA GLY A 225 9.18 -21.62 5.51
C GLY A 225 7.83 -20.96 5.66
N THR A 226 7.76 -19.97 6.51
CA THR A 226 6.62 -19.03 6.54
C THR A 226 6.51 -18.25 5.22
N SER A 227 7.60 -18.20 4.46
CA SER A 227 7.65 -17.69 3.08
C SER A 227 6.77 -18.46 2.12
N MET A 228 6.51 -19.76 2.35
CA MET A 228 5.61 -20.61 1.54
C MET A 228 4.16 -20.50 2.03
N ALA A 229 3.96 -20.22 3.31
CA ALA A 229 2.64 -20.03 3.90
C ALA A 229 1.97 -18.72 3.49
N SER A 230 2.72 -17.61 3.49
CA SER A 230 2.22 -16.26 3.18
C SER A 230 1.60 -16.15 1.77
N PRO A 231 2.22 -16.63 0.69
CA PRO A 231 1.66 -16.51 -0.66
C PRO A 231 0.34 -17.27 -0.86
N LEU A 232 0.07 -18.32 -0.10
CA LEU A 232 -1.23 -19.01 -0.14
C LEU A 232 -2.34 -18.09 0.34
N VAL A 233 -2.08 -17.30 1.37
CA VAL A 233 -3.00 -16.27 1.88
C VAL A 233 -3.15 -15.14 0.86
N ALA A 234 -2.06 -14.71 0.22
CA ALA A 234 -2.10 -13.71 -0.85
C ALA A 234 -2.98 -14.17 -2.02
N GLY A 235 -2.85 -15.43 -2.43
CA GLY A 235 -3.72 -16.02 -3.44
C GLY A 235 -5.20 -16.02 -3.03
N TYR A 236 -5.51 -16.41 -1.79
CA TYR A 236 -6.89 -16.38 -1.32
C TYR A 236 -7.45 -14.95 -1.23
N ALA A 237 -6.67 -14.00 -0.79
CA ALA A 237 -7.05 -12.59 -0.82
C ALA A 237 -7.40 -12.14 -2.26
N ALA A 238 -6.65 -12.58 -3.26
CA ALA A 238 -6.94 -12.29 -4.65
C ALA A 238 -8.24 -12.95 -5.17
N LEU A 239 -8.59 -14.14 -4.70
CA LEU A 239 -9.89 -14.77 -5.02
C LEU A 239 -11.06 -13.94 -4.46
N LEU A 240 -10.96 -13.50 -3.22
CA LEU A 240 -12.00 -12.67 -2.58
C LEU A 240 -12.11 -11.30 -3.27
N ALA A 241 -10.99 -10.71 -3.63
CA ALA A 241 -10.93 -9.45 -4.37
C ALA A 241 -11.54 -9.56 -5.79
N GLN A 242 -11.36 -10.68 -6.49
CA GLN A 242 -12.06 -10.95 -7.76
C GLN A 242 -13.56 -11.08 -7.55
N GLN A 243 -13.97 -11.79 -6.50
CA GLN A 243 -15.38 -12.05 -6.23
C GLN A 243 -16.15 -10.75 -5.95
N GLN A 244 -15.53 -9.82 -5.24
CA GLN A 244 -16.11 -8.53 -4.87
C GLN A 244 -15.08 -7.40 -5.02
N PRO A 245 -14.90 -6.85 -6.24
CA PRO A 245 -13.83 -5.89 -6.53
C PRO A 245 -13.86 -4.58 -5.74
N GLY A 246 -14.97 -4.27 -5.11
CA GLY A 246 -15.13 -3.06 -4.28
C GLY A 246 -14.80 -3.23 -2.80
N LEU A 247 -14.49 -4.48 -2.34
CA LEU A 247 -14.12 -4.71 -0.94
C LEU A 247 -12.90 -3.90 -0.53
N CYS A 248 -12.90 -3.47 0.72
CA CYS A 248 -11.73 -2.90 1.34
C CYS A 248 -10.71 -3.99 1.69
N ALA A 249 -9.45 -3.64 1.73
CA ALA A 249 -8.40 -4.56 2.17
C ALA A 249 -8.70 -5.12 3.57
N ASP A 250 -9.17 -4.28 4.48
CA ASP A 250 -9.54 -4.68 5.83
C ASP A 250 -10.70 -5.72 5.81
N ASP A 251 -11.73 -5.51 4.97
CA ASP A 251 -12.85 -6.46 4.84
C ASP A 251 -12.38 -7.82 4.32
N ILE A 252 -11.41 -7.83 3.38
CA ILE A 252 -10.80 -9.07 2.86
C ILE A 252 -10.00 -9.75 3.96
N SER A 253 -9.15 -9.01 4.66
CA SER A 253 -8.30 -9.53 5.74
C SER A 253 -9.15 -10.09 6.88
N ASP A 254 -10.16 -9.35 7.31
CA ASP A 254 -11.09 -9.79 8.35
C ASP A 254 -11.87 -11.05 7.93
N ALA A 255 -12.30 -11.13 6.67
CA ALA A 255 -12.99 -12.32 6.15
C ALA A 255 -12.09 -13.55 6.13
N ILE A 256 -10.81 -13.41 5.74
CA ILE A 256 -9.83 -14.50 5.76
C ILE A 256 -9.65 -15.02 7.19
N VAL A 257 -9.42 -14.13 8.14
CA VAL A 257 -9.23 -14.48 9.56
C VAL A 257 -10.50 -15.10 10.16
N ALA A 258 -11.67 -14.54 9.87
CA ALA A 258 -12.95 -15.04 10.41
C ALA A 258 -13.35 -16.41 9.86
N ARG A 259 -12.92 -16.77 8.65
CA ARG A 259 -13.21 -18.06 8.00
C ARG A 259 -12.20 -19.14 8.35
N ALA A 260 -11.06 -18.77 8.93
CA ALA A 260 -10.02 -19.74 9.30
C ALA A 260 -10.58 -20.85 10.20
N THR A 261 -10.16 -22.08 9.93
CA THR A 261 -10.50 -23.23 10.76
C THR A 261 -9.81 -23.10 12.13
N THR A 262 -10.58 -23.06 13.19
CA THR A 262 -10.03 -22.82 14.53
C THR A 262 -9.80 -24.11 15.31
N GLY A 263 -8.74 -24.14 16.14
CA GLY A 263 -8.51 -25.21 17.13
C GLY A 263 -7.98 -26.53 16.56
N VAL A 264 -7.58 -26.59 15.27
CA VAL A 264 -7.12 -27.83 14.63
C VAL A 264 -5.60 -27.99 14.62
N VAL A 265 -4.86 -26.89 14.72
CA VAL A 265 -3.40 -26.92 14.69
C VAL A 265 -2.87 -27.44 16.02
N THR A 266 -1.98 -28.43 15.96
CA THR A 266 -1.32 -29.06 17.10
C THR A 266 0.07 -28.48 17.35
N ALA A 267 0.66 -28.73 18.51
CA ALA A 267 1.98 -28.25 18.93
C ALA A 267 2.16 -26.71 18.86
N LEU A 268 1.05 -25.98 18.94
CA LEU A 268 1.02 -24.53 18.82
C LEU A 268 1.52 -23.87 20.13
N ASP A 269 2.20 -22.75 20.00
CA ASP A 269 2.52 -21.87 21.12
C ASP A 269 1.25 -21.22 21.69
N ALA A 270 1.18 -21.08 23.01
CA ALA A 270 -0.02 -20.60 23.71
C ALA A 270 -0.41 -19.15 23.37
N GLN A 271 0.49 -18.35 22.82
CA GLN A 271 0.25 -16.95 22.46
C GLN A 271 -0.16 -16.79 20.99
N THR A 272 -0.01 -17.85 20.19
CA THR A 272 -0.32 -17.82 18.75
C THR A 272 -1.77 -18.22 18.52
N ALA A 273 -2.47 -17.48 17.69
CA ALA A 273 -3.87 -17.78 17.35
C ALA A 273 -3.99 -19.10 16.58
N ASN A 274 -4.78 -20.06 17.09
CA ASN A 274 -5.03 -21.33 16.40
C ASN A 274 -6.08 -21.14 15.30
N ARG A 275 -5.63 -20.62 14.14
CA ARG A 275 -6.44 -20.31 12.97
C ARG A 275 -5.72 -20.82 11.72
N LEU A 276 -6.20 -21.91 11.15
CA LEU A 276 -5.66 -22.47 9.91
C LEU A 276 -6.40 -21.88 8.72
N LEU A 277 -5.66 -21.42 7.71
CA LEU A 277 -6.22 -20.93 6.45
C LEU A 277 -7.27 -21.90 5.92
N PHE A 278 -8.45 -21.38 5.67
CA PHE A 278 -9.53 -22.10 5.00
C PHE A 278 -9.95 -21.31 3.76
N VAL A 279 -9.87 -21.95 2.61
CA VAL A 279 -10.18 -21.31 1.33
C VAL A 279 -11.53 -21.77 0.83
N ASP A 280 -12.46 -20.85 0.65
CA ASP A 280 -13.80 -21.09 0.13
C ASP A 280 -14.19 -20.06 -0.94
N SER A 281 -15.37 -20.22 -1.52
CA SER A 281 -15.94 -19.31 -2.49
C SER A 281 -17.16 -18.54 -1.96
N ALA A 282 -17.39 -18.55 -0.64
CA ALA A 282 -18.51 -17.82 -0.06
C ALA A 282 -18.29 -16.30 -0.23
N PRO A 283 -19.34 -15.50 -0.57
CA PRO A 283 -19.21 -14.06 -0.66
C PRO A 283 -18.82 -13.43 0.70
N VAL A 284 -18.00 -12.40 0.67
CA VAL A 284 -17.74 -11.58 1.86
C VAL A 284 -18.98 -10.72 2.12
N VAL A 285 -19.37 -10.57 3.38
CA VAL A 285 -20.49 -9.71 3.74
C VAL A 285 -20.12 -8.26 3.46
N ALA A 286 -20.94 -7.58 2.67
CA ALA A 286 -20.69 -6.17 2.35
C ALA A 286 -20.74 -5.30 3.61
N GLY A 287 -19.82 -4.34 3.68
CA GLY A 287 -19.65 -3.38 4.77
C GLY A 287 -19.90 -1.94 4.37
N ILE A 288 -19.57 -1.03 5.26
CA ILE A 288 -19.57 0.42 4.98
C ILE A 288 -18.30 0.81 4.20
N PRO A 289 -18.30 1.94 3.45
CA PRO A 289 -17.11 2.36 2.71
C PRO A 289 -15.90 2.62 3.61
N GLY A 290 -14.73 2.35 3.07
CA GLY A 290 -13.46 2.71 3.69
C GLY A 290 -13.22 4.22 3.81
N GLN A 291 -12.04 4.59 4.26
CA GLN A 291 -11.65 5.99 4.45
C GLN A 291 -11.17 6.60 3.12
N PRO A 292 -11.74 7.77 2.67
CA PRO A 292 -11.16 8.51 1.56
C PRO A 292 -9.71 8.91 1.82
N SER A 293 -8.85 8.78 0.82
CA SER A 293 -7.42 9.04 0.95
C SER A 293 -6.99 10.27 0.13
N ASN A 294 -5.73 10.65 0.24
CA ASN A 294 -5.08 11.70 -0.56
C ASN A 294 -5.86 13.03 -0.63
N VAL A 295 -6.34 13.49 0.53
CA VAL A 295 -7.13 14.73 0.61
C VAL A 295 -6.26 15.95 0.36
N VAL A 296 -6.49 16.64 -0.75
CA VAL A 296 -5.77 17.85 -1.12
C VAL A 296 -6.67 19.07 -0.95
N LEU A 297 -6.15 20.09 -0.27
CA LEU A 297 -6.84 21.35 -0.02
C LEU A 297 -6.20 22.47 -0.83
N SER A 298 -7.02 23.18 -1.60
CA SER A 298 -6.60 24.34 -2.40
C SER A 298 -7.37 25.58 -2.00
N THR A 299 -6.67 26.71 -1.74
CA THR A 299 -7.30 27.99 -1.36
C THR A 299 -7.21 28.97 -2.51
N GLY A 300 -8.27 29.73 -2.76
CA GLY A 300 -8.30 30.78 -3.78
C GLY A 300 -9.42 31.79 -3.52
N GLY A 301 -9.08 33.03 -3.22
CA GLY A 301 -10.05 34.05 -2.86
C GLY A 301 -10.81 33.67 -1.58
N SER A 302 -12.13 33.80 -1.59
CA SER A 302 -13.03 33.39 -0.50
C SER A 302 -13.47 31.93 -0.62
N ALA A 303 -12.69 31.06 -1.28
CA ALA A 303 -13.06 29.69 -1.54
C ALA A 303 -11.98 28.70 -1.12
N LEU A 304 -12.43 27.49 -0.72
CA LEU A 304 -11.62 26.33 -0.42
C LEU A 304 -12.04 25.19 -1.35
N GLY A 305 -11.14 24.72 -2.22
CA GLY A 305 -11.30 23.50 -2.98
C GLY A 305 -10.81 22.32 -2.16
N VAL A 306 -11.50 21.21 -2.30
CA VAL A 306 -11.19 19.92 -1.67
C VAL A 306 -11.24 18.87 -2.75
N SER A 307 -10.20 18.06 -2.85
CA SER A 307 -10.20 16.84 -3.68
C SER A 307 -9.66 15.66 -2.85
N TRP A 308 -10.03 14.46 -3.24
CA TRP A 308 -9.66 13.22 -2.55
C TRP A 308 -9.63 12.05 -3.52
N HIS A 309 -9.02 10.94 -3.13
CA HIS A 309 -9.23 9.67 -3.81
C HIS A 309 -10.46 8.97 -3.20
N ALA A 310 -11.25 8.33 -4.06
CA ALA A 310 -12.37 7.52 -3.60
C ALA A 310 -11.85 6.34 -2.78
N PRO A 311 -12.49 5.99 -1.66
CA PRO A 311 -12.17 4.78 -0.93
C PRO A 311 -12.73 3.54 -1.63
N CYS A 312 -12.40 2.35 -1.13
CA CYS A 312 -13.14 1.12 -1.37
C CYS A 312 -14.61 1.31 -0.97
N ASP A 313 -15.51 0.58 -1.57
CA ASP A 313 -16.95 0.72 -1.33
C ASP A 313 -17.53 -0.26 -0.29
N GLY A 314 -16.67 -1.16 0.25
CA GLY A 314 -17.06 -2.20 1.20
C GLY A 314 -17.93 -3.30 0.56
N GLY A 315 -17.85 -3.50 -0.75
CA GLY A 315 -18.69 -4.48 -1.48
C GLY A 315 -20.13 -3.99 -1.73
N SER A 316 -20.39 -2.69 -1.50
CA SER A 316 -21.67 -2.04 -1.79
C SER A 316 -21.41 -0.66 -2.41
N PRO A 317 -21.88 -0.35 -3.64
CA PRO A 317 -21.50 0.84 -4.37
C PRO A 317 -21.67 2.14 -3.58
N ILE A 318 -20.69 3.04 -3.67
CA ILE A 318 -20.77 4.38 -3.08
C ILE A 318 -21.90 5.17 -3.73
N THR A 319 -22.85 5.62 -2.94
CA THR A 319 -24.00 6.43 -3.39
C THR A 319 -23.75 7.92 -3.31
N SER A 320 -22.87 8.35 -2.39
CA SER A 320 -22.51 9.76 -2.23
C SER A 320 -21.24 9.93 -1.39
N THR A 321 -20.65 11.14 -1.45
CA THR A 321 -19.58 11.53 -0.53
C THR A 321 -19.99 12.81 0.21
N ARG A 322 -19.84 12.81 1.54
CA ARG A 322 -20.13 13.93 2.42
C ARG A 322 -18.85 14.65 2.80
N VAL A 323 -18.78 15.94 2.52
CA VAL A 323 -17.63 16.79 2.85
C VAL A 323 -18.05 17.83 3.88
N ALA A 324 -17.46 17.80 5.06
CA ALA A 324 -17.75 18.74 6.14
C ALA A 324 -16.62 19.75 6.29
N LEU A 325 -16.98 21.03 6.29
CA LEU A 325 -16.08 22.13 6.63
C LEU A 325 -16.20 22.43 8.11
N VAL A 326 -15.09 22.40 8.83
CA VAL A 326 -15.02 22.57 10.30
C VAL A 326 -14.27 23.85 10.62
N ARG A 327 -14.79 24.64 11.56
CA ARG A 327 -14.14 25.83 12.12
C ARG A 327 -14.29 25.82 13.64
N ASN A 328 -13.20 26.06 14.37
CA ASN A 328 -13.20 26.03 15.84
C ASN A 328 -13.86 24.77 16.43
N GLY A 329 -13.57 23.61 15.85
CA GLY A 329 -14.12 22.33 16.30
C GLY A 329 -15.56 22.03 15.86
N ARG A 330 -16.29 22.99 15.27
CA ARG A 330 -17.69 22.85 14.87
C ARG A 330 -17.83 22.79 13.34
N VAL A 331 -18.74 21.97 12.86
CA VAL A 331 -19.10 21.91 11.43
C VAL A 331 -19.86 23.19 11.08
N VAL A 332 -19.36 23.94 10.08
CA VAL A 332 -19.94 25.22 9.64
C VAL A 332 -20.62 25.12 8.26
N LYS A 333 -20.17 24.17 7.42
CA LYS A 333 -20.82 23.85 6.14
C LYS A 333 -20.69 22.36 5.86
N LYS A 334 -21.67 21.80 5.15
CA LYS A 334 -21.65 20.43 4.61
C LYS A 334 -22.01 20.49 3.14
N VAL A 335 -21.36 19.66 2.33
CA VAL A 335 -21.70 19.41 0.93
C VAL A 335 -21.78 17.90 0.76
N THR A 336 -22.80 17.44 0.05
CA THR A 336 -22.90 16.05 -0.41
C THR A 336 -22.78 16.06 -1.92
N VAL A 337 -21.87 15.22 -2.45
CA VAL A 337 -21.67 15.04 -3.89
C VAL A 337 -22.10 13.63 -4.28
N GLY A 338 -22.49 13.45 -5.55
CA GLY A 338 -22.94 12.17 -6.09
C GLY A 338 -21.80 11.14 -6.22
N PRO A 339 -22.14 9.90 -6.63
CA PRO A 339 -21.17 8.84 -6.86
C PRO A 339 -20.14 9.26 -7.92
N GLY A 340 -18.90 8.82 -7.75
CA GLY A 340 -17.79 9.11 -8.67
C GLY A 340 -17.24 10.55 -8.61
N ILE A 341 -17.87 11.46 -7.88
CA ILE A 341 -17.36 12.82 -7.68
C ILE A 341 -16.33 12.83 -6.56
N THR A 342 -15.10 13.21 -6.89
CA THR A 342 -13.94 13.22 -5.98
C THR A 342 -13.43 14.62 -5.67
N SER A 343 -14.22 15.66 -5.91
CA SER A 343 -13.87 17.03 -5.56
C SER A 343 -15.09 17.89 -5.29
N THR A 344 -14.87 18.95 -4.49
CA THR A 344 -15.90 19.97 -4.25
C THR A 344 -15.25 21.30 -3.90
N ARG A 345 -16.06 22.36 -3.83
CA ARG A 345 -15.59 23.71 -3.51
C ARG A 345 -16.55 24.42 -2.56
N PHE A 346 -16.02 24.90 -1.46
CA PHE A 346 -16.71 25.81 -0.55
C PHE A 346 -16.42 27.25 -0.97
N THR A 347 -17.45 28.06 -1.14
CA THR A 347 -17.35 29.48 -1.52
C THR A 347 -17.87 30.38 -0.42
N ASN A 348 -17.61 31.70 -0.54
CA ASN A 348 -18.03 32.73 0.42
C ASN A 348 -17.54 32.45 1.85
N LEU A 349 -16.30 32.06 1.96
CA LEU A 349 -15.67 31.80 3.26
C LEU A 349 -15.05 33.09 3.80
N PRO A 350 -15.22 33.40 5.10
CA PRO A 350 -14.56 34.51 5.75
C PRO A 350 -13.03 34.45 5.60
N VAL A 351 -12.45 35.55 5.18
CA VAL A 351 -11.01 35.72 5.01
C VAL A 351 -10.29 35.67 6.34
N GLY A 352 -9.10 35.05 6.37
CA GLY A 352 -8.28 34.91 7.59
C GLY A 352 -8.76 33.82 8.55
N ALA A 353 -9.91 33.21 8.28
CA ALA A 353 -10.38 32.08 9.08
C ALA A 353 -9.59 30.80 8.73
N GLN A 354 -9.32 30.01 9.76
CA GLN A 354 -8.74 28.69 9.62
C GLN A 354 -9.86 27.66 9.59
N TYR A 355 -9.79 26.77 8.60
CA TYR A 355 -10.74 25.69 8.43
C TYR A 355 -10.02 24.35 8.45
N SER A 356 -10.74 23.31 8.80
CA SER A 356 -10.36 21.93 8.52
C SER A 356 -11.49 21.22 7.78
N VAL A 357 -11.15 20.14 7.10
CA VAL A 357 -12.08 19.35 6.27
C VAL A 357 -12.10 17.92 6.76
N VAL A 358 -13.28 17.31 6.72
CA VAL A 358 -13.50 15.87 6.93
C VAL A 358 -14.30 15.36 5.74
N VAL A 359 -13.88 14.25 5.17
CA VAL A 359 -14.55 13.59 4.05
C VAL A 359 -15.02 12.20 4.49
N LYS A 360 -16.23 11.80 4.07
CA LYS A 360 -16.81 10.47 4.29
C LYS A 360 -17.51 10.01 3.04
N ALA A 361 -17.27 8.79 2.60
CA ALA A 361 -18.11 8.12 1.62
C ALA A 361 -19.36 7.52 2.27
N VAL A 362 -20.39 7.26 1.48
CA VAL A 362 -21.66 6.67 1.93
C VAL A 362 -22.09 5.64 0.90
N ASN A 363 -22.49 4.46 1.35
CA ASN A 363 -23.14 3.44 0.55
C ASN A 363 -24.55 3.12 1.10
N ALA A 364 -25.19 2.06 0.60
CA ALA A 364 -26.52 1.65 1.05
C ALA A 364 -26.54 1.17 2.52
N LEU A 365 -25.39 0.73 3.05
CA LEU A 365 -25.25 0.18 4.41
C LEU A 365 -24.95 1.28 5.45
N GLY A 366 -24.44 2.44 5.00
CA GLY A 366 -24.19 3.55 5.90
C GLY A 366 -23.06 4.50 5.51
N GLU A 367 -22.71 5.37 6.48
CA GLU A 367 -21.55 6.24 6.37
C GLU A 367 -20.26 5.46 6.66
N GLY A 368 -19.30 5.58 5.77
CA GLY A 368 -17.97 5.01 5.89
C GLY A 368 -17.08 5.71 6.90
N ILE A 369 -15.82 5.27 6.94
CA ILE A 369 -14.81 5.81 7.84
C ILE A 369 -14.48 7.27 7.48
N ALA A 370 -14.44 8.14 8.47
CA ALA A 370 -14.12 9.55 8.28
C ALA A 370 -12.62 9.74 8.10
N THR A 371 -12.23 10.62 7.19
CA THR A 371 -10.84 11.08 7.14
C THR A 371 -10.44 11.79 8.44
N PRO A 372 -9.13 11.80 8.79
CA PRO A 372 -8.61 12.75 9.76
C PRO A 372 -8.99 14.18 9.39
N ARG A 373 -8.89 15.10 10.34
CA ARG A 373 -9.13 16.53 10.08
C ARG A 373 -7.94 17.12 9.34
N TYR A 374 -8.10 17.37 8.04
CA TYR A 374 -7.10 18.08 7.24
C TYR A 374 -7.24 19.58 7.44
N SER A 375 -6.21 20.23 7.99
CA SER A 375 -6.20 21.67 8.20
C SER A 375 -5.88 22.41 6.91
N ALA A 376 -6.80 23.29 6.48
CA ALA A 376 -6.55 24.14 5.33
C ALA A 376 -5.52 25.23 5.68
N PRO A 377 -4.63 25.61 4.74
CA PRO A 377 -3.81 26.81 4.90
C PRO A 377 -4.70 28.02 5.13
N LYS A 378 -4.30 28.93 6.01
CA LYS A 378 -5.06 30.19 6.22
C LYS A 378 -5.19 30.92 4.88
N VAL A 379 -6.44 31.23 4.49
CA VAL A 379 -6.72 32.07 3.33
C VAL A 379 -6.21 33.48 3.65
N ARG A 380 -5.07 33.87 3.07
CA ARG A 380 -4.53 35.21 3.23
C ARG A 380 -4.76 35.99 1.95
N PHE A 381 -5.54 37.07 2.02
CA PHE A 381 -5.49 38.11 1.01
C PHE A 381 -4.26 39.00 1.28
N LEU A 382 -3.43 39.09 0.29
CA LEU A 382 -2.32 40.06 0.29
C LEU A 382 -2.85 41.35 -0.32
N ARG A 383 -2.77 42.46 0.38
CA ARG A 383 -3.18 43.77 -0.14
C ARG A 383 -2.16 44.28 -1.14
N ALA A 384 -2.61 45.03 -2.15
CA ALA A 384 -1.70 45.79 -3.01
C ALA A 384 -0.79 46.69 -2.16
N ASN A 385 0.47 46.88 -2.60
CA ASN A 385 1.55 47.57 -1.87
C ASN A 385 1.99 46.90 -0.55
N SER A 386 1.69 45.61 -0.34
CA SER A 386 2.20 44.85 0.80
C SER A 386 3.50 44.11 0.48
N TYR A 387 4.30 43.86 1.53
CA TYR A 387 5.50 43.05 1.45
C TYR A 387 5.31 41.79 2.27
N VAL A 388 5.61 40.63 1.70
CA VAL A 388 5.58 39.36 2.41
C VAL A 388 6.95 38.71 2.33
N ALA A 389 7.48 38.31 3.47
CA ALA A 389 8.75 37.61 3.52
C ALA A 389 8.67 36.27 2.74
N VAL A 390 9.67 36.00 1.93
CA VAL A 390 9.76 34.74 1.15
C VAL A 390 9.69 33.53 2.08
N THR A 391 10.33 33.61 3.25
CA THR A 391 10.26 32.58 4.31
C THR A 391 8.85 32.32 4.82
N ALA A 392 7.97 33.33 4.84
CA ALA A 392 6.57 33.15 5.24
C ALA A 392 5.74 32.45 4.17
N ILE A 393 6.10 32.62 2.89
CA ILE A 393 5.51 31.90 1.76
C ILE A 393 6.03 30.46 1.73
N ALA A 394 7.31 30.23 2.05
CA ALA A 394 7.93 28.92 2.14
C ALA A 394 7.35 28.04 3.25
N LYS A 395 7.07 28.62 4.42
CA LYS A 395 6.42 27.90 5.54
C LYS A 395 5.05 27.30 5.19
N ILE A 396 4.42 27.79 4.13
CA ILE A 396 3.18 27.21 3.59
C ILE A 396 3.48 25.91 2.79
N GLY A 397 4.76 25.67 2.43
CA GLY A 397 5.22 24.54 1.61
C GLY A 397 6.21 23.56 2.26
N GLY A 398 6.65 23.81 3.49
CA GLY A 398 7.38 22.80 4.32
C GLY A 398 8.89 22.76 4.25
N ASP A 399 9.59 23.47 3.32
CA ASP A 399 11.06 23.43 3.24
C ASP A 399 11.69 24.80 3.07
N LEU A 400 12.78 25.05 3.84
CA LEU A 400 13.47 26.33 3.92
C LEU A 400 14.68 26.51 2.96
N SER A 401 15.04 25.47 2.19
CA SER A 401 16.22 25.46 1.32
C SER A 401 15.95 25.88 -0.14
N LEU A 402 14.84 26.55 -0.42
CA LEU A 402 14.34 26.81 -1.76
C LEU A 402 14.81 28.15 -2.37
N LYS A 403 15.27 28.13 -3.62
CA LYS A 403 15.47 29.35 -4.45
C LYS A 403 14.18 29.72 -5.17
N TRP A 404 13.89 31.03 -5.25
CA TRP A 404 12.63 31.59 -5.72
C TRP A 404 12.74 32.20 -7.12
N ARG A 405 11.75 31.98 -7.98
CA ARG A 405 11.55 32.75 -9.21
C ARG A 405 10.10 33.24 -9.29
N VAL A 406 9.93 34.51 -9.64
CA VAL A 406 8.64 35.08 -10.02
C VAL A 406 8.47 34.87 -11.54
N SER A 407 7.34 34.25 -11.97
CA SER A 407 7.07 34.06 -13.39
C SER A 407 6.80 35.41 -14.11
N SER A 408 7.06 35.46 -15.42
CA SER A 408 6.90 36.67 -16.24
C SER A 408 5.51 37.31 -16.19
N GLY A 409 4.45 36.54 -15.96
CA GLY A 409 3.07 37.05 -15.75
C GLY A 409 2.86 37.77 -14.41
N GLY A 410 3.77 37.58 -13.45
CA GLY A 410 3.70 38.21 -12.13
C GLY A 410 4.34 39.59 -12.03
N ASN A 411 5.17 40.00 -13.01
CA ASN A 411 5.95 41.24 -12.93
C ASN A 411 5.09 42.52 -12.87
N ARG A 412 3.84 42.49 -13.30
CA ARG A 412 2.90 43.62 -13.21
C ARG A 412 2.11 43.61 -11.93
N VAL A 413 1.99 42.47 -11.26
CA VAL A 413 1.20 42.27 -10.02
C VAL A 413 2.12 42.18 -8.82
N CYS A 414 3.27 41.52 -8.98
CA CYS A 414 4.25 41.37 -7.89
C CYS A 414 5.67 41.28 -8.44
N ARG A 415 6.67 41.64 -7.61
CA ARG A 415 8.08 41.44 -7.87
C ARG A 415 8.85 41.01 -6.65
N LEU A 416 9.96 40.33 -6.82
CA LEU A 416 10.93 40.09 -5.75
C LEU A 416 11.68 41.35 -5.43
N THR A 417 11.95 41.65 -4.17
CA THR A 417 12.84 42.73 -3.75
C THR A 417 14.29 42.41 -4.14
N SER A 418 15.14 43.40 -4.25
CA SER A 418 16.58 43.23 -4.38
C SER A 418 17.09 42.34 -3.23
N GLY A 419 17.67 41.19 -3.56
CA GLY A 419 18.11 40.18 -2.59
C GLY A 419 17.16 39.01 -2.40
N GLY A 420 16.00 38.95 -3.07
CA GLY A 420 15.11 37.78 -3.11
C GLY A 420 14.43 37.40 -1.82
N THR A 421 14.44 38.26 -0.78
CA THR A 421 13.96 37.95 0.56
C THR A 421 12.49 38.30 0.80
N LYS A 422 11.91 39.15 -0.05
CA LYS A 422 10.50 39.56 0.05
C LYS A 422 9.83 39.64 -1.32
N VAL A 423 8.53 39.39 -1.39
CA VAL A 423 7.69 39.62 -2.57
C VAL A 423 6.90 40.91 -2.33
N HIS A 424 7.06 41.90 -3.23
CA HIS A 424 6.28 43.14 -3.24
C HIS A 424 5.08 42.98 -4.17
N PHE A 425 3.88 43.20 -3.65
CA PHE A 425 2.62 43.15 -4.39
C PHE A 425 2.25 44.57 -4.82
N MET A 426 2.25 44.86 -6.13
CA MET A 426 2.07 46.20 -6.66
C MET A 426 0.64 46.52 -7.07
N ARG A 427 -0.14 45.51 -7.47
CA ARG A 427 -1.51 45.68 -7.95
C ARG A 427 -2.36 44.48 -7.52
N SER A 428 -3.69 44.62 -7.56
CA SER A 428 -4.60 43.50 -7.44
C SER A 428 -4.44 42.51 -8.62
N GLY A 429 -4.60 41.25 -8.38
CA GLY A 429 -4.45 40.20 -9.38
C GLY A 429 -3.81 38.93 -8.84
N THR A 430 -3.41 38.03 -9.71
CA THR A 430 -2.76 36.76 -9.34
C THR A 430 -1.24 36.85 -9.53
N CYS A 431 -0.51 36.65 -8.44
CA CYS A 431 0.95 36.54 -8.45
C CYS A 431 1.34 35.06 -8.36
N ARG A 432 2.06 34.56 -9.36
CA ARG A 432 2.59 33.21 -9.36
C ARG A 432 4.05 33.22 -8.87
N VAL A 433 4.28 32.61 -7.72
CA VAL A 433 5.61 32.43 -7.14
C VAL A 433 6.02 30.98 -7.32
N ALA A 434 7.11 30.73 -8.05
CA ALA A 434 7.65 29.40 -8.23
C ALA A 434 8.81 29.18 -7.25
N LEU A 435 8.78 28.07 -6.57
CA LEU A 435 9.80 27.59 -5.64
C LEU A 435 10.65 26.54 -6.34
N ARG A 436 11.97 26.71 -6.38
CA ARG A 436 12.89 25.65 -6.83
C ARG A 436 13.82 25.26 -5.71
N THR A 437 14.05 23.96 -5.56
CA THR A 437 15.11 23.43 -4.70
C THR A 437 16.49 23.68 -5.34
N ILE A 438 17.52 23.76 -4.52
CA ILE A 438 18.92 23.92 -4.97
C ILE A 438 19.40 22.70 -5.78
N THR A 439 18.78 21.57 -5.60
CA THR A 439 19.00 20.32 -6.35
C THR A 439 17.86 20.14 -7.35
N ASP A 440 18.02 20.47 -8.57
CA ASP A 440 17.16 20.35 -9.78
C ASP A 440 15.78 19.64 -9.70
N GLY A 441 15.15 19.63 -8.54
CA GLY A 441 13.82 19.08 -8.31
C GLY A 441 12.70 19.87 -9.00
N PRO A 442 11.50 19.31 -9.18
CA PRO A 442 10.37 19.97 -9.83
C PRO A 442 9.98 21.24 -9.08
N ALA A 443 9.76 22.33 -9.83
CA ALA A 443 9.37 23.62 -9.27
C ALA A 443 7.93 23.54 -8.70
N VAL A 444 7.77 23.82 -7.43
CA VAL A 444 6.44 24.00 -6.82
C VAL A 444 5.96 25.42 -7.05
N ALA A 445 4.93 25.60 -7.86
CA ALA A 445 4.34 26.92 -8.12
C ALA A 445 3.22 27.24 -7.13
N ARG A 446 3.21 28.45 -6.59
CA ARG A 446 2.13 28.99 -5.74
C ARG A 446 1.50 30.19 -6.40
N ASN A 447 0.17 30.18 -6.49
CA ASN A 447 -0.61 31.32 -6.96
C ASN A 447 -1.10 32.12 -5.76
N LEU A 448 -0.66 33.35 -5.63
CA LEU A 448 -1.07 34.28 -4.60
C LEU A 448 -1.98 35.32 -5.24
N ARG A 449 -3.21 35.44 -4.76
CA ARG A 449 -4.16 36.46 -5.24
C ARG A 449 -4.05 37.72 -4.39
N VAL A 450 -3.87 38.84 -5.04
CA VAL A 450 -3.80 40.17 -4.42
C VAL A 450 -5.13 40.87 -4.70
N SER A 451 -5.79 41.34 -3.67
CA SER A 451 -7.02 42.13 -3.72
C SER A 451 -6.72 43.61 -3.76
#